data_d80978cfeda4b95e8cb0fbf3a4c4a1cc
#
_entry.id   d80978cfeda4b95e8cb0fbf3a4c4a1cc
#
_cell.length_a   1.000
_cell.length_b   1.000
_cell.length_c   1.000
_cell.angle_alpha   90.00
_cell.angle_beta   90.00
_cell.angle_gamma   90.00
#
_symmetry.space_group_name_H-M   'P 1'
#
loop_
_entity.id
_entity.type
_entity.pdbx_description
1 polymer ?
#
loop_
_entity_poly.entity_id
_entity_poly.type
_entity_poly.pdbx_seq_one_letter_code
_entity_poly.pdbx_strand_id
1 'polypeptide(L)'
;SYSVRMKKANAGIMITASHNPKEYNGYKVFWSDGAQVTSPVDKDIVAEVAKITDPSMVKFEPGEGAAPIEVMSHEMDEAYLNSVMTLMLSPEAVAAHKDLKIVYTPIHGSGVEIVPEFLAKLGFENVYHVPEQDVIDGNFPTVKSPNPEEPGALAMALAVADKEGADLV
;
A
#
# COMPACT_ATOMS: atom_id res chain seq x y z
N SER A 1 -8.27 0.95 -5.68
CA SER A 1 -9.12 0.25 -6.67
C SER A 1 -10.14 -0.68 -6.03
N TYR A 2 -9.78 -1.62 -5.14
CA TYR A 2 -10.72 -2.52 -4.46
C TYR A 2 -11.83 -1.74 -3.71
N SER A 3 -11.46 -0.81 -2.85
CA SER A 3 -12.38 0.01 -2.06
C SER A 3 -13.34 0.85 -2.92
N VAL A 4 -12.86 1.36 -4.07
CA VAL A 4 -13.72 2.09 -5.03
C VAL A 4 -14.88 1.23 -5.49
N ARG A 5 -14.61 -0.02 -5.86
CA ARG A 5 -15.64 -0.97 -6.32
C ARG A 5 -16.57 -1.40 -5.19
N MET A 6 -16.02 -1.73 -4.03
CA MET A 6 -16.79 -2.19 -2.87
C MET A 6 -17.75 -1.12 -2.34
N LYS A 7 -17.28 0.13 -2.27
CA LYS A 7 -18.10 1.28 -1.84
C LYS A 7 -18.94 1.88 -2.99
N LYS A 8 -18.82 1.36 -4.20
CA LYS A 8 -19.48 1.90 -5.41
C LYS A 8 -19.22 3.40 -5.57
N ALA A 9 -17.98 3.80 -5.25
CA ALA A 9 -17.57 5.19 -5.36
C ALA A 9 -17.43 5.61 -6.83
N ASN A 10 -17.69 6.87 -7.13
CA ASN A 10 -17.58 7.41 -8.48
C ASN A 10 -16.13 7.47 -8.96
N ALA A 11 -15.20 7.71 -8.03
CA ALA A 11 -13.77 7.78 -8.29
C ALA A 11 -12.98 7.50 -7.01
N GLY A 12 -11.68 7.28 -7.16
CA GLY A 12 -10.73 7.18 -6.06
C GLY A 12 -9.47 7.96 -6.36
N ILE A 13 -8.84 8.49 -5.32
CA ILE A 13 -7.56 9.19 -5.42
C ILE A 13 -6.58 8.54 -4.45
N MET A 14 -5.34 8.31 -4.91
CA MET A 14 -4.24 7.87 -4.08
C MET A 14 -3.11 8.88 -4.16
N ILE A 15 -2.76 9.48 -3.03
CA ILE A 15 -1.61 10.39 -2.92
C ILE A 15 -0.40 9.53 -2.59
N THR A 16 0.63 9.57 -3.44
CA THR A 16 1.79 8.68 -3.27
C THR A 16 3.00 9.15 -4.09
N ALA A 17 4.19 8.95 -3.54
CA ALA A 17 5.45 8.98 -4.28
C ALA A 17 5.85 7.57 -4.79
N SER A 18 5.05 6.53 -4.53
CA SER A 18 5.40 5.12 -4.74
C SER A 18 6.63 4.76 -3.89
N HIS A 19 7.66 4.14 -4.49
CA HIS A 19 8.98 3.88 -3.89
C HIS A 19 10.04 4.91 -4.31
N ASN A 20 9.62 6.02 -4.90
CA ASN A 20 10.53 7.12 -5.24
C ASN A 20 10.87 7.96 -3.99
N PRO A 21 11.94 8.76 -4.02
CA PRO A 21 12.21 9.74 -2.98
C PRO A 21 11.00 10.63 -2.68
N LYS A 22 10.84 11.04 -1.44
CA LYS A 22 9.67 11.78 -0.92
C LYS A 22 9.33 13.07 -1.66
N GLU A 23 10.31 13.64 -2.37
CA GLU A 23 10.16 14.84 -3.19
C GLU A 23 9.31 14.61 -4.44
N TYR A 24 9.20 13.34 -4.88
CA TYR A 24 8.40 12.93 -6.04
C TYR A 24 6.97 12.60 -5.61
N ASN A 25 6.26 13.58 -5.10
CA ASN A 25 4.88 13.38 -4.72
C ASN A 25 3.93 13.60 -5.91
N GLY A 26 2.91 12.76 -6.00
CA GLY A 26 1.90 12.83 -7.04
C GLY A 26 0.60 12.18 -6.60
N TYR A 27 -0.34 12.08 -7.51
CA TYR A 27 -1.58 11.37 -7.25
C TYR A 27 -1.97 10.47 -8.43
N LYS A 28 -2.61 9.36 -8.10
CA LYS A 28 -3.22 8.44 -9.05
C LYS A 28 -4.73 8.55 -8.94
N VAL A 29 -5.43 8.64 -10.05
CA VAL A 29 -6.88 8.70 -10.11
C VAL A 29 -7.41 7.37 -10.62
N PHE A 30 -8.44 6.85 -9.95
CA PHE A 30 -9.14 5.62 -10.31
C PHE A 30 -10.59 5.94 -10.63
N TRP A 31 -11.16 5.29 -11.61
CA TRP A 31 -12.57 5.46 -11.97
C TRP A 31 -13.45 4.48 -11.18
N SER A 32 -14.75 4.51 -11.43
CA SER A 32 -15.74 3.71 -10.72
C SER A 32 -15.54 2.19 -10.87
N ASP A 33 -14.87 1.74 -11.93
CA ASP A 33 -14.49 0.34 -12.14
C ASP A 33 -13.26 -0.09 -11.31
N GLY A 34 -12.62 0.87 -10.63
CA GLY A 34 -11.42 0.66 -9.85
C GLY A 34 -10.13 0.61 -10.67
N ALA A 35 -10.18 0.85 -11.99
CA ALA A 35 -8.99 0.99 -12.82
C ALA A 35 -8.43 2.40 -12.75
N GLN A 36 -7.11 2.53 -12.89
CA GLN A 36 -6.47 3.84 -13.00
C GLN A 36 -6.87 4.48 -14.33
N VAL A 37 -7.23 5.77 -14.29
CA VAL A 37 -7.62 6.51 -15.49
C VAL A 37 -6.48 6.58 -16.50
N THR A 38 -6.87 6.53 -17.77
CA THR A 38 -5.96 6.64 -18.92
C THR A 38 -6.46 7.71 -19.87
N SER A 39 -5.73 7.97 -20.95
CA SER A 39 -6.12 8.96 -21.97
C SER A 39 -7.50 8.60 -22.59
N PRO A 40 -8.40 9.58 -22.80
CA PRO A 40 -8.17 11.03 -22.65
C PRO A 40 -8.43 11.59 -21.25
N VAL A 41 -9.04 10.82 -20.33
CA VAL A 41 -9.54 11.30 -19.03
C VAL A 41 -8.41 11.86 -18.14
N ASP A 42 -7.24 11.23 -18.14
CA ASP A 42 -6.05 11.71 -17.43
C ASP A 42 -5.66 13.14 -17.86
N LYS A 43 -5.71 13.41 -19.16
CA LYS A 43 -5.40 14.74 -19.74
C LYS A 43 -6.45 15.78 -19.36
N ASP A 44 -7.72 15.39 -19.37
CA ASP A 44 -8.81 16.27 -18.99
C ASP A 44 -8.69 16.67 -17.52
N ILE A 45 -8.37 15.72 -16.63
CA ILE A 45 -8.14 15.99 -15.21
C ILE A 45 -6.95 16.95 -15.02
N VAL A 46 -5.82 16.70 -15.68
CA VAL A 46 -4.65 17.58 -15.61
C VAL A 46 -4.99 18.98 -16.10
N ALA A 47 -5.78 19.10 -17.16
CA ALA A 47 -6.22 20.39 -17.69
C ALA A 47 -7.11 21.16 -16.69
N GLU A 48 -7.97 20.46 -15.94
CA GLU A 48 -8.78 21.11 -14.88
C GLU A 48 -7.89 21.53 -13.71
N VAL A 49 -6.95 20.70 -13.28
CA VAL A 49 -5.99 21.04 -12.20
C VAL A 49 -5.17 22.27 -12.57
N ALA A 50 -4.73 22.39 -13.82
CA ALA A 50 -3.93 23.53 -14.31
C ALA A 50 -4.68 24.89 -14.27
N LYS A 51 -6.01 24.89 -14.14
CA LYS A 51 -6.80 26.10 -13.97
C LYS A 51 -6.71 26.69 -12.56
N ILE A 52 -6.25 25.89 -11.60
CA ILE A 52 -6.06 26.33 -10.21
C ILE A 52 -4.68 26.95 -10.11
N THR A 53 -4.62 28.26 -10.20
CA THR A 53 -3.37 29.04 -10.23
C THR A 53 -3.01 29.69 -8.91
N ASP A 54 -3.92 29.67 -7.94
CA ASP A 54 -3.75 30.27 -6.62
C ASP A 54 -4.36 29.37 -5.53
N PRO A 55 -3.69 29.17 -4.38
CA PRO A 55 -4.21 28.36 -3.28
C PRO A 55 -5.60 28.78 -2.78
N SER A 56 -5.96 30.06 -2.88
CA SER A 56 -7.28 30.55 -2.49
C SER A 56 -8.43 30.01 -3.33
N MET A 57 -8.15 29.46 -4.51
CA MET A 57 -9.14 28.79 -5.35
C MET A 57 -9.52 27.40 -4.83
N VAL A 58 -8.72 26.83 -3.91
CA VAL A 58 -8.96 25.50 -3.34
C VAL A 58 -10.07 25.61 -2.28
N LYS A 59 -11.09 24.77 -2.42
CA LYS A 59 -12.21 24.70 -1.46
C LYS A 59 -11.86 23.68 -0.38
N PHE A 60 -11.64 24.13 0.84
CA PHE A 60 -11.32 23.29 1.99
C PHE A 60 -12.57 22.84 2.77
N GLU A 61 -13.63 23.62 2.70
CA GLU A 61 -14.87 23.30 3.41
C GLU A 61 -15.82 22.47 2.53
N PRO A 62 -16.44 21.45 3.09
CA PRO A 62 -17.50 20.71 2.40
C PRO A 62 -18.64 21.67 2.03
N GLY A 63 -19.14 21.55 0.80
CA GLY A 63 -20.30 22.30 0.38
C GLY A 63 -21.58 21.87 1.12
N GLU A 64 -22.62 22.72 1.07
CA GLU A 64 -23.94 22.36 1.60
C GLU A 64 -24.44 21.06 0.95
N GLY A 65 -24.92 20.12 1.77
CA GLY A 65 -25.38 18.81 1.31
C GLY A 65 -24.26 17.79 0.99
N ALA A 66 -23.00 18.11 1.32
CA ALA A 66 -21.91 17.15 1.17
C ALA A 66 -22.13 15.92 2.07
N ALA A 67 -21.81 14.74 1.54
CA ALA A 67 -21.84 13.52 2.32
C ALA A 67 -20.79 13.56 3.46
N PRO A 68 -21.04 12.91 4.60
CA PRO A 68 -20.05 12.81 5.67
C PRO A 68 -18.81 12.07 5.21
N ILE A 69 -17.66 12.44 5.77
CA ILE A 69 -16.41 11.68 5.59
C ILE A 69 -16.52 10.38 6.39
N GLU A 70 -16.37 9.26 5.72
CA GLU A 70 -16.33 7.92 6.34
C GLU A 70 -14.88 7.41 6.32
N VAL A 71 -14.34 7.05 7.48
CA VAL A 71 -13.07 6.33 7.57
C VAL A 71 -13.37 4.84 7.42
N MET A 72 -12.70 4.18 6.49
CA MET A 72 -12.86 2.74 6.29
C MET A 72 -12.29 1.97 7.48
N SER A 73 -13.04 0.98 7.94
CA SER A 73 -12.69 0.14 9.07
C SER A 73 -11.88 -1.09 8.63
N HIS A 74 -11.37 -1.82 9.61
CA HIS A 74 -10.73 -3.12 9.43
C HIS A 74 -11.60 -4.15 8.67
N GLU A 75 -12.93 -4.00 8.67
CA GLU A 75 -13.80 -4.84 7.83
C GLU A 75 -13.50 -4.74 6.34
N MET A 76 -13.03 -3.57 5.87
CA MET A 76 -12.60 -3.39 4.48
C MET A 76 -11.31 -4.14 4.21
N ASP A 77 -10.39 -4.15 5.16
CA ASP A 77 -9.12 -4.87 5.07
C ASP A 77 -9.37 -6.38 5.04
N GLU A 78 -10.22 -6.88 5.93
CA GLU A 78 -10.64 -8.29 5.92
C GLU A 78 -11.33 -8.69 4.61
N ALA A 79 -12.23 -7.87 4.09
CA ALA A 79 -12.88 -8.13 2.82
C ALA A 79 -11.88 -8.17 1.66
N TYR A 80 -10.89 -7.27 1.67
CA TYR A 80 -9.79 -7.27 0.70
C TYR A 80 -8.95 -8.54 0.81
N LEU A 81 -8.48 -8.90 2.01
CA LEU A 81 -7.67 -10.09 2.24
C LEU A 81 -8.41 -11.37 1.84
N ASN A 82 -9.67 -11.49 2.19
CA ASN A 82 -10.49 -12.62 1.78
C ASN A 82 -10.62 -12.73 0.25
N SER A 83 -10.72 -11.58 -0.43
CA SER A 83 -10.71 -11.54 -1.90
C SER A 83 -9.37 -12.00 -2.48
N VAL A 84 -8.25 -11.56 -1.89
CA VAL A 84 -6.91 -11.96 -2.33
C VAL A 84 -6.68 -13.46 -2.09
N MET A 85 -7.17 -14.01 -0.96
CA MET A 85 -7.09 -15.45 -0.67
C MET A 85 -7.70 -16.32 -1.78
N THR A 86 -8.73 -15.85 -2.48
CA THR A 86 -9.33 -16.59 -3.59
C THR A 86 -8.41 -16.73 -4.81
N LEU A 87 -7.34 -15.95 -4.86
CA LEU A 87 -6.36 -15.96 -5.96
C LEU A 87 -5.19 -16.93 -5.70
N MET A 88 -5.18 -17.60 -4.56
CA MET A 88 -4.13 -18.55 -4.21
C MET A 88 -4.11 -19.74 -5.18
N LEU A 89 -2.97 -19.95 -5.84
CA LEU A 89 -2.82 -20.99 -6.87
C LEU A 89 -2.41 -22.36 -6.28
N SER A 90 -1.75 -22.37 -5.11
CA SER A 90 -1.15 -23.58 -4.55
C SER A 90 -1.36 -23.68 -3.04
N PRO A 91 -2.61 -23.80 -2.55
CA PRO A 91 -2.90 -23.86 -1.12
C PRO A 91 -2.25 -25.04 -0.40
N GLU A 92 -2.10 -26.19 -1.07
CA GLU A 92 -1.43 -27.37 -0.53
C GLU A 92 0.08 -27.15 -0.36
N ALA A 93 0.73 -26.38 -1.23
CA ALA A 93 2.14 -26.03 -1.07
C ALA A 93 2.34 -25.14 0.15
N VAL A 94 1.49 -24.12 0.32
CA VAL A 94 1.51 -23.24 1.51
C VAL A 94 1.27 -24.07 2.78
N ALA A 95 0.27 -24.96 2.76
CA ALA A 95 -0.03 -25.81 3.91
C ALA A 95 1.12 -26.77 4.27
N ALA A 96 1.90 -27.21 3.29
CA ALA A 96 3.05 -28.09 3.49
C ALA A 96 4.32 -27.37 4.01
N HIS A 97 4.35 -26.02 3.91
CA HIS A 97 5.52 -25.18 4.25
C HIS A 97 5.18 -24.07 5.23
N LYS A 98 4.29 -24.32 6.20
CA LYS A 98 3.91 -23.34 7.23
C LYS A 98 5.06 -22.92 8.12
N ASP A 99 6.03 -23.78 8.27
CA ASP A 99 7.25 -23.60 9.06
C ASP A 99 8.33 -22.76 8.37
N LEU A 100 8.09 -22.36 7.12
CA LEU A 100 9.01 -21.49 6.38
C LEU A 100 9.30 -20.22 7.18
N LYS A 101 10.58 -19.91 7.33
CA LYS A 101 11.04 -18.70 8.03
C LYS A 101 11.11 -17.54 7.05
N ILE A 102 10.24 -16.56 7.25
CA ILE A 102 10.10 -15.41 6.38
C ILE A 102 10.50 -14.15 7.14
N VAL A 103 11.37 -13.33 6.61
CA VAL A 103 11.60 -11.96 7.09
C VAL A 103 10.79 -11.01 6.21
N TYR A 104 9.99 -10.17 6.82
CA TYR A 104 9.23 -9.15 6.14
C TYR A 104 9.61 -7.75 6.64
N THR A 105 9.76 -6.81 5.72
CA THR A 105 9.85 -5.39 6.01
C THR A 105 9.02 -4.57 5.06
N PRO A 106 8.21 -3.61 5.55
CA PRO A 106 7.53 -2.62 4.73
C PRO A 106 8.43 -1.47 4.28
N ILE A 107 9.66 -1.40 4.77
CA ILE A 107 10.59 -0.25 4.58
C ILE A 107 9.86 1.08 4.87
N HIS A 108 9.28 1.21 6.05
CA HIS A 108 8.46 2.36 6.48
C HIS A 108 7.17 2.61 5.67
N GLY A 109 6.80 1.68 4.79
CA GLY A 109 5.64 1.83 3.89
C GLY A 109 4.33 1.31 4.47
N SER A 110 3.26 1.47 3.70
CA SER A 110 1.89 1.13 4.09
C SER A 110 1.60 -0.38 4.19
N GLY A 111 2.54 -1.24 3.80
CA GLY A 111 2.38 -2.69 3.90
C GLY A 111 2.48 -3.24 5.32
N VAL A 112 2.79 -2.42 6.32
CA VAL A 112 3.05 -2.84 7.71
C VAL A 112 1.91 -3.62 8.36
N GLU A 113 0.67 -3.36 8.02
CA GLU A 113 -0.51 -4.03 8.58
C GLU A 113 -0.98 -5.18 7.69
N ILE A 114 -1.28 -4.89 6.44
CA ILE A 114 -1.96 -5.82 5.52
C ILE A 114 -1.10 -7.04 5.17
N VAL A 115 0.21 -6.88 4.99
CA VAL A 115 1.06 -8.01 4.54
C VAL A 115 1.29 -9.02 5.67
N PRO A 116 1.64 -8.63 6.91
CA PRO A 116 1.74 -9.58 8.02
C PRO A 116 0.41 -10.29 8.30
N GLU A 117 -0.71 -9.58 8.26
CA GLU A 117 -2.03 -10.19 8.43
C GLU A 117 -2.33 -11.21 7.33
N PHE A 118 -1.97 -10.91 6.08
CA PHE A 118 -2.12 -11.85 4.98
C PHE A 118 -1.26 -13.10 5.17
N LEU A 119 0.02 -12.95 5.55
CA LEU A 119 0.91 -14.09 5.82
C LEU A 119 0.37 -14.97 6.95
N ALA A 120 -0.16 -14.36 8.02
CA ALA A 120 -0.81 -15.08 9.11
C ALA A 120 -2.07 -15.82 8.63
N LYS A 121 -2.92 -15.20 7.80
CA LYS A 121 -4.10 -15.86 7.20
C LYS A 121 -3.72 -17.04 6.30
N LEU A 122 -2.58 -16.98 5.63
CA LEU A 122 -2.02 -18.09 4.85
C LEU A 122 -1.55 -19.24 5.75
N GLY A 123 -1.30 -18.97 7.03
CA GLY A 123 -0.89 -19.94 8.02
C GLY A 123 0.62 -20.09 8.19
N PHE A 124 1.43 -19.12 7.74
CA PHE A 124 2.86 -19.08 8.04
C PHE A 124 3.07 -18.75 9.53
N GLU A 125 3.90 -19.58 10.20
CA GLU A 125 4.09 -19.52 11.65
C GLU A 125 5.34 -18.73 12.06
N ASN A 126 6.32 -18.58 11.15
CA ASN A 126 7.62 -17.99 11.41
C ASN A 126 7.85 -16.73 10.55
N VAL A 127 7.11 -15.68 10.84
CA VAL A 127 7.28 -14.37 10.18
C VAL A 127 8.03 -13.44 11.13
N TYR A 128 9.22 -13.04 10.73
CA TYR A 128 10.10 -12.13 11.46
C TYR A 128 10.00 -10.73 10.87
N HIS A 129 10.08 -9.73 11.70
CA HIS A 129 9.94 -8.32 11.32
C HIS A 129 11.25 -7.55 11.49
N VAL A 130 11.30 -6.37 10.90
CA VAL A 130 12.34 -5.34 11.15
C VAL A 130 11.66 -4.19 11.90
N PRO A 131 11.64 -4.21 13.25
CA PRO A 131 10.83 -3.28 14.05
C PRO A 131 11.11 -1.80 13.75
N GLU A 132 12.36 -1.46 13.42
CA GLU A 132 12.75 -0.10 13.07
C GLU A 132 12.11 0.38 11.76
N GLN A 133 11.74 -0.54 10.89
CA GLN A 133 11.10 -0.27 9.59
C GLN A 133 9.60 -0.49 9.58
N ASP A 134 9.02 -1.05 10.65
CA ASP A 134 7.58 -1.22 10.82
C ASP A 134 6.85 0.09 11.20
N VAL A 135 7.59 1.15 11.41
CA VAL A 135 7.04 2.50 11.65
C VAL A 135 6.80 3.19 10.31
N ILE A 136 5.54 3.56 10.02
CA ILE A 136 5.21 4.34 8.83
C ILE A 136 5.84 5.73 8.94
N ASP A 137 6.82 6.02 8.10
CA ASP A 137 7.50 7.32 8.08
C ASP A 137 7.94 7.70 6.67
N GLY A 138 7.35 8.77 6.14
CA GLY A 138 7.68 9.31 4.81
C GLY A 138 9.09 9.91 4.71
N ASN A 139 9.85 10.00 5.81
CA ASN A 139 11.26 10.39 5.78
C ASN A 139 12.22 9.21 5.59
N PHE A 140 11.72 7.96 5.72
CA PHE A 140 12.49 6.73 5.52
C PHE A 140 13.81 6.71 6.31
N PRO A 141 13.80 6.89 7.66
CA PRO A 141 15.00 7.19 8.44
C PRO A 141 16.08 6.11 8.43
N THR A 142 15.75 4.87 8.07
CA THR A 142 16.70 3.75 8.04
C THR A 142 17.33 3.50 6.68
N VAL A 143 16.86 4.15 5.62
CA VAL A 143 17.33 3.93 4.25
C VAL A 143 17.53 5.25 3.52
N LYS A 144 18.43 5.28 2.55
CA LYS A 144 18.64 6.44 1.68
C LYS A 144 17.56 6.56 0.60
N SER A 145 17.06 5.41 0.15
CA SER A 145 16.00 5.29 -0.83
C SER A 145 15.10 4.13 -0.42
N PRO A 146 13.77 4.29 -0.47
CA PRO A 146 12.83 3.23 -0.11
C PRO A 146 12.64 2.19 -1.22
N ASN A 147 13.40 2.28 -2.32
CA ASN A 147 13.29 1.34 -3.41
C ASN A 147 13.88 -0.03 -3.02
N PRO A 148 13.06 -1.11 -2.94
CA PRO A 148 13.54 -2.44 -2.54
C PRO A 148 14.51 -3.08 -3.55
N GLU A 149 14.64 -2.55 -4.76
CA GLU A 149 15.64 -2.99 -5.73
C GLU A 149 17.06 -2.52 -5.36
N GLU A 150 17.18 -1.53 -4.49
CA GLU A 150 18.47 -1.05 -4.01
C GLU A 150 18.97 -1.91 -2.85
N PRO A 151 20.20 -2.46 -2.91
CA PRO A 151 20.72 -3.37 -1.87
C PRO A 151 20.68 -2.75 -0.46
N GLY A 152 20.86 -1.44 -0.34
CA GLY A 152 20.81 -0.74 0.94
C GLY A 152 19.43 -0.71 1.60
N ALA A 153 18.35 -0.84 0.82
CA ALA A 153 16.99 -0.82 1.34
C ALA A 153 16.66 -2.08 2.16
N LEU A 154 17.20 -3.23 1.76
CA LEU A 154 16.96 -4.53 2.41
C LEU A 154 18.05 -4.94 3.39
N ALA A 155 19.07 -4.11 3.62
CA ALA A 155 20.23 -4.48 4.46
C ALA A 155 19.83 -4.92 5.88
N MET A 156 18.87 -4.24 6.51
CA MET A 156 18.38 -4.61 7.85
C MET A 156 17.61 -5.93 7.82
N ALA A 157 16.77 -6.14 6.82
CA ALA A 157 16.01 -7.38 6.67
C ALA A 157 16.96 -8.58 6.42
N LEU A 158 18.00 -8.40 5.61
CA LEU A 158 19.03 -9.42 5.40
C LEU A 158 19.79 -9.74 6.68
N ALA A 159 20.10 -8.74 7.51
CA ALA A 159 20.76 -8.98 8.81
C ALA A 159 19.84 -9.78 9.77
N VAL A 160 18.53 -9.52 9.76
CA VAL A 160 17.57 -10.33 10.52
C VAL A 160 17.51 -11.75 9.94
N ALA A 161 17.52 -11.88 8.63
CA ALA A 161 17.47 -13.19 7.96
C ALA A 161 18.69 -14.04 8.31
N ASP A 162 19.89 -13.46 8.30
CA ASP A 162 21.11 -14.14 8.70
C ASP A 162 21.06 -14.61 10.16
N LYS A 163 20.55 -13.75 11.06
CA LYS A 163 20.43 -14.06 12.50
C LYS A 163 19.45 -15.18 12.78
N GLU A 164 18.28 -15.17 12.13
CA GLU A 164 17.19 -16.13 12.37
C GLU A 164 17.32 -17.39 11.49
N GLY A 165 18.25 -17.40 10.54
CA GLY A 165 18.38 -18.45 9.54
C GLY A 165 17.14 -18.54 8.68
N ALA A 166 16.70 -17.39 8.13
CA ALA A 166 15.48 -17.32 7.35
C ALA A 166 15.66 -17.87 5.93
N ASP A 167 14.58 -18.44 5.41
CA ASP A 167 14.52 -19.02 4.09
C ASP A 167 14.19 -18.00 3.01
N LEU A 168 13.49 -16.90 3.40
CA LEU A 168 12.97 -15.89 2.48
C LEU A 168 12.99 -14.50 3.14
N VAL A 169 13.31 -13.47 2.34
CA VAL A 169 13.18 -12.06 2.67
C VAL A 169 12.25 -11.40 1.65
#